data_7bab9401b66d25ec8f0bf3fa464bf9a4
#
_entry.id   7bab9401b66d25ec8f0bf3fa464bf9a4
#
_cell.length_a   1.000
_cell.length_b   1.000
_cell.length_c   1.000
_cell.angle_alpha   90.00
_cell.angle_beta   90.00
_cell.angle_gamma   90.00
#
_symmetry.space_group_name_H-M   'P 1'
#
loop_
_entity.id
_entity.type
_entity.pdbx_description
1 polymer ?
#
loop_
_entity_poly.entity_id
_entity_poly.type
_entity_poly.pdbx_seq_one_letter_code
_entity_poly.pdbx_strand_id
1 'polypeptide(L)'
;MPIPIYTSHHVHPSFHLRYTWTGWPTEGTRFPSQPDEMFFQELDHEWTNDNIKRISMNWNADAIQLAFSTMPDVSPILFVGRVKGRLQHALGIAATPVKFSRKVAFRSIG
;
A
#
# COMPACT_ATOMS: atom_id res chain seq x y z
N MET A 1 2.24 -37.52 14.52
CA MET A 1 1.70 -36.31 15.01
C MET A 1 1.18 -35.48 13.90
N PRO A 2 0.07 -35.00 14.12
CA PRO A 2 -0.39 -34.07 13.15
C PRO A 2 0.57 -32.91 13.06
N ILE A 3 0.60 -32.32 11.93
CA ILE A 3 1.17 -31.03 11.71
C ILE A 3 0.87 -30.17 12.89
N PRO A 4 1.80 -29.42 13.38
CA PRO A 4 1.50 -28.52 14.47
C PRO A 4 0.27 -27.72 14.11
N ILE A 5 -0.75 -27.99 14.85
CA ILE A 5 -1.97 -27.24 14.68
C ILE A 5 -1.67 -25.86 15.17
N TYR A 6 -1.65 -24.93 14.29
CA TYR A 6 -1.52 -23.57 14.67
C TYR A 6 -2.77 -23.16 15.42
N THR A 7 -2.59 -22.86 16.65
CA THR A 7 -3.65 -22.23 17.44
C THR A 7 -3.66 -20.74 17.10
N SER A 8 -4.66 -20.05 17.52
CA SER A 8 -4.73 -18.59 17.30
C SER A 8 -3.57 -17.82 17.91
N HIS A 9 -2.82 -18.38 18.82
CA HIS A 9 -1.63 -17.74 19.32
C HIS A 9 -0.39 -17.99 18.48
N HIS A 10 -0.40 -19.03 17.65
CA HIS A 10 0.68 -19.33 16.74
C HIS A 10 0.43 -18.69 15.38
N VAL A 11 -0.84 -18.66 14.99
CA VAL A 11 -1.25 -17.97 13.78
C VAL A 11 -1.61 -16.57 14.19
N HIS A 12 -0.64 -15.81 14.51
CA HIS A 12 -0.86 -14.38 14.57
C HIS A 12 -1.32 -13.95 13.19
N PRO A 13 -2.25 -13.00 13.09
CA PRO A 13 -2.50 -12.35 11.83
C PRO A 13 -1.20 -11.68 11.43
N SER A 14 -0.34 -12.46 10.83
CA SER A 14 0.97 -11.98 10.48
C SER A 14 0.96 -11.58 9.02
N PHE A 15 1.52 -10.46 8.80
CA PHE A 15 1.70 -9.89 7.49
C PHE A 15 2.90 -10.62 6.86
N HIS A 16 2.65 -11.74 6.22
CA HIS A 16 3.71 -12.61 5.69
C HIS A 16 4.09 -12.31 4.24
N LEU A 17 3.14 -11.86 3.46
CA LEU A 17 3.39 -11.61 2.05
C LEU A 17 3.89 -10.20 1.87
N ARG A 18 4.95 -10.03 1.10
CA ARG A 18 5.54 -8.73 0.85
C ARG A 18 5.46 -8.39 -0.62
N TYR A 19 5.08 -7.15 -0.87
CA TYR A 19 4.92 -6.64 -2.23
C TYR A 19 5.44 -5.23 -2.33
N THR A 20 5.94 -4.88 -3.50
CA THR A 20 6.13 -3.48 -3.86
C THR A 20 5.00 -3.04 -4.78
N TRP A 21 4.62 -1.80 -4.63
CA TRP A 21 3.65 -1.14 -5.49
C TRP A 21 4.28 0.16 -5.99
N THR A 22 4.20 0.39 -7.29
CA THR A 22 4.70 1.61 -7.89
C THR A 22 3.59 2.25 -8.71
N GLY A 23 3.35 3.52 -8.45
CA GLY A 23 2.41 4.32 -9.21
C GLY A 23 3.10 5.49 -9.87
N TRP A 24 2.60 5.88 -11.03
CA TRP A 24 3.10 7.02 -11.78
C TRP A 24 1.99 8.05 -11.93
N PRO A 25 2.33 9.35 -12.03
CA PRO A 25 1.32 10.35 -12.32
C PRO A 25 0.88 10.23 -13.78
N THR A 26 -0.27 10.80 -14.08
CA THR A 26 -0.71 10.90 -15.48
C THR A 26 0.36 11.61 -16.30
N GLU A 27 0.56 11.17 -17.54
CA GLU A 27 1.56 11.75 -18.42
C GLU A 27 1.45 13.28 -18.47
N GLY A 28 2.59 13.93 -18.36
CA GLY A 28 2.66 15.39 -18.35
C GLY A 28 2.37 16.03 -16.99
N THR A 29 2.14 15.22 -15.96
CA THR A 29 1.91 15.72 -14.59
C THR A 29 2.99 15.19 -13.65
N ARG A 30 3.02 15.72 -12.44
CA ARG A 30 3.94 15.31 -11.38
C ARG A 30 3.20 15.14 -10.07
N PHE A 31 3.73 14.29 -9.22
CA PHE A 31 3.22 14.17 -7.87
C PHE A 31 3.62 15.39 -7.04
N PRO A 32 2.78 15.78 -6.07
CA PRO A 32 3.15 16.84 -5.13
C PRO A 32 4.29 16.39 -4.24
N SER A 33 4.83 17.31 -3.45
CA SER A 33 5.82 16.98 -2.44
C SER A 33 5.27 15.95 -1.47
N GLN A 34 6.16 15.16 -0.89
CA GLN A 34 5.77 14.15 0.08
C GLN A 34 4.97 14.78 1.22
N PRO A 35 3.77 14.27 1.50
CA PRO A 35 2.98 14.73 2.64
C PRO A 35 3.67 14.47 3.96
N ASP A 36 3.18 15.12 5.03
CA ASP A 36 3.75 15.00 6.35
C ASP A 36 3.42 13.65 7.01
N GLU A 37 3.99 13.44 8.18
CA GLU A 37 3.82 12.20 8.91
C GLU A 37 2.37 11.96 9.33
N MET A 38 1.63 13.00 9.69
CA MET A 38 0.24 12.87 10.09
C MET A 38 -0.63 12.30 8.96
N PHE A 39 -0.37 12.74 7.74
CA PHE A 39 -1.05 12.21 6.55
C PHE A 39 -0.86 10.69 6.45
N PHE A 40 0.39 10.23 6.62
CA PHE A 40 0.69 8.81 6.52
C PHE A 40 0.19 8.01 7.71
N GLN A 41 0.10 8.58 8.89
CA GLN A 41 -0.49 7.89 10.04
C GLN A 41 -1.95 7.53 9.78
N GLU A 42 -2.72 8.46 9.25
CA GLU A 42 -4.12 8.23 8.91
C GLU A 42 -4.25 7.21 7.77
N LEU A 43 -3.44 7.35 6.75
CA LEU A 43 -3.45 6.45 5.61
C LEU A 43 -3.03 5.04 6.00
N ASP A 44 -2.01 4.91 6.82
CA ASP A 44 -1.55 3.62 7.34
C ASP A 44 -2.64 2.94 8.17
N HIS A 45 -3.42 3.72 8.92
CA HIS A 45 -4.55 3.19 9.67
C HIS A 45 -5.61 2.59 8.73
N GLU A 46 -5.92 3.28 7.65
CA GLU A 46 -6.86 2.81 6.63
C GLU A 46 -6.35 1.53 5.96
N TRP A 47 -5.08 1.50 5.58
CA TRP A 47 -4.46 0.32 4.98
C TRP A 47 -4.44 -0.87 5.96
N THR A 48 -4.19 -0.61 7.24
CA THR A 48 -4.22 -1.66 8.26
C THR A 48 -5.60 -2.29 8.34
N ASN A 49 -6.66 -1.50 8.20
CA ASN A 49 -8.02 -2.03 8.13
C ASN A 49 -8.25 -2.90 6.89
N ASP A 50 -7.47 -2.70 5.85
CA ASP A 50 -7.50 -3.53 4.64
C ASP A 50 -6.54 -4.74 4.74
N ASN A 51 -5.93 -4.97 5.89
CA ASN A 51 -4.92 -6.02 6.11
C ASN A 51 -3.65 -5.80 5.29
N ILE A 52 -3.28 -4.54 5.13
CA ILE A 52 -2.09 -4.10 4.40
C ILE A 52 -1.28 -3.20 5.33
N LYS A 53 0.01 -3.51 5.48
CA LYS A 53 0.89 -2.74 6.34
C LYS A 53 2.04 -2.18 5.52
N ARG A 54 2.17 -0.86 5.49
CA ARG A 54 3.27 -0.20 4.79
C ARG A 54 4.58 -0.43 5.56
N ILE A 55 5.62 -0.83 4.85
CA ILE A 55 6.96 -1.07 5.41
C ILE A 55 7.88 0.10 5.09
N SER A 56 7.87 0.56 3.85
CA SER A 56 8.77 1.61 3.39
C SER A 56 8.15 2.39 2.25
N MET A 57 8.76 3.50 1.94
CA MET A 57 8.27 4.41 0.93
C MET A 57 9.42 5.13 0.26
N ASN A 58 9.29 5.31 -1.05
CA ASN A 58 10.14 6.19 -1.83
C ASN A 58 9.22 7.10 -2.65
N TRP A 59 9.16 8.36 -2.26
CA TRP A 59 8.24 9.32 -2.87
C TRP A 59 9.04 10.36 -3.65
N ASN A 60 8.75 10.48 -4.93
CA ASN A 60 9.32 11.57 -5.74
C ASN A 60 8.28 12.05 -6.75
N ALA A 61 8.62 13.11 -7.48
CA ALA A 61 7.68 13.76 -8.39
C ALA A 61 7.25 12.85 -9.56
N ASP A 62 8.06 11.88 -9.92
CA ASP A 62 7.85 11.05 -11.10
C ASP A 62 7.27 9.67 -10.78
N ALA A 63 7.44 9.22 -9.54
CA ALA A 63 6.94 7.90 -9.14
C ALA A 63 6.81 7.82 -7.62
N ILE A 64 5.84 7.07 -7.16
CA ILE A 64 5.68 6.71 -5.76
C ILE A 64 5.85 5.21 -5.67
N GLN A 65 6.84 4.77 -4.90
CA GLN A 65 7.08 3.36 -4.67
C GLN A 65 6.87 3.06 -3.20
N LEU A 66 6.05 2.06 -2.93
CA LEU A 66 5.70 1.65 -1.58
C LEU A 66 5.96 0.16 -1.43
N ALA A 67 6.48 -0.23 -0.29
CA ALA A 67 6.60 -1.63 0.07
C ALA A 67 5.63 -1.95 1.18
N PHE A 68 4.96 -3.07 1.06
CA PHE A 68 3.93 -3.49 1.99
C PHE A 68 4.11 -4.94 2.42
N SER A 69 3.65 -5.21 3.63
CA SER A 69 3.33 -6.57 4.04
C SER A 69 1.83 -6.72 4.02
N THR A 70 1.34 -7.84 3.55
CA THR A 70 -0.09 -8.12 3.53
C THR A 70 -0.39 -9.43 4.23
N MET A 71 -1.62 -9.58 4.68
CA MET A 71 -2.10 -10.88 5.16
C MET A 71 -2.34 -11.79 3.96
N PRO A 72 -2.21 -13.12 4.15
CA PRO A 72 -2.33 -14.07 3.03
C PRO A 72 -3.67 -14.06 2.31
N ASP A 73 -4.73 -13.58 2.94
CA ASP A 73 -6.07 -13.51 2.35
C ASP A 73 -6.29 -12.30 1.43
N VAL A 74 -5.33 -11.39 1.38
CA VAL A 74 -5.42 -10.22 0.50
C VAL A 74 -4.96 -10.62 -0.90
N SER A 75 -5.86 -10.60 -1.86
CA SER A 75 -5.51 -10.92 -3.24
C SER A 75 -4.66 -9.81 -3.87
N PRO A 76 -3.80 -10.13 -4.84
CA PRO A 76 -3.00 -9.11 -5.52
C PRO A 76 -3.85 -8.01 -6.17
N ILE A 77 -4.98 -8.37 -6.75
CA ILE A 77 -5.88 -7.39 -7.37
C ILE A 77 -6.46 -6.45 -6.32
N LEU A 78 -6.88 -7.00 -5.20
CA LEU A 78 -7.42 -6.21 -4.10
C LEU A 78 -6.32 -5.30 -3.52
N PHE A 79 -5.13 -5.82 -3.33
CA PHE A 79 -3.98 -5.07 -2.83
C PHE A 79 -3.69 -3.85 -3.72
N VAL A 80 -3.53 -4.07 -5.01
CA VAL A 80 -3.20 -3.00 -5.96
C VAL A 80 -4.27 -1.91 -5.93
N GLY A 81 -5.53 -2.30 -5.95
CA GLY A 81 -6.65 -1.35 -5.93
C GLY A 81 -6.77 -0.58 -4.63
N ARG A 82 -6.56 -1.24 -3.49
CA ARG A 82 -6.64 -0.60 -2.17
C ARG A 82 -5.50 0.39 -1.95
N VAL A 83 -4.30 0.05 -2.36
CA VAL A 83 -3.17 0.97 -2.23
C VAL A 83 -3.44 2.25 -3.03
N LYS A 84 -3.78 2.11 -4.29
CA LYS A 84 -4.06 3.25 -5.17
C LYS A 84 -5.26 4.07 -4.69
N GLY A 85 -6.36 3.39 -4.42
CA GLY A 85 -7.62 4.04 -4.05
C GLY A 85 -7.52 4.82 -2.75
N ARG A 86 -6.92 4.24 -1.72
CA ARG A 86 -6.76 4.91 -0.44
C ARG A 86 -5.82 6.09 -0.55
N LEU A 87 -4.70 5.92 -1.26
CA LEU A 87 -3.73 7.00 -1.44
C LEU A 87 -4.34 8.16 -2.22
N GLN A 88 -5.02 7.88 -3.30
CA GLN A 88 -5.67 8.89 -4.14
C GLN A 88 -6.75 9.65 -3.36
N HIS A 89 -7.55 8.95 -2.58
CA HIS A 89 -8.58 9.53 -1.74
C HIS A 89 -7.98 10.45 -0.67
N ALA A 90 -6.92 9.99 0.01
CA ALA A 90 -6.25 10.77 1.04
C ALA A 90 -5.65 12.06 0.47
N LEU A 91 -5.04 11.99 -0.71
CA LEU A 91 -4.50 13.17 -1.38
C LEU A 91 -5.61 14.15 -1.78
N GLY A 92 -6.76 13.65 -2.17
CA GLY A 92 -7.92 14.49 -2.47
C GLY A 92 -8.43 15.25 -1.26
N ILE A 93 -8.51 14.60 -0.11
CA ILE A 93 -8.91 15.23 1.15
C ILE A 93 -7.91 16.30 1.57
N ALA A 94 -6.61 16.05 1.36
CA ALA A 94 -5.56 17.00 1.69
C ALA A 94 -5.48 18.20 0.70
N ALA A 95 -6.46 18.32 -0.18
CA ALA A 95 -6.52 19.36 -1.21
C ALA A 95 -5.35 19.35 -2.20
N THR A 96 -4.76 18.19 -2.38
CA THR A 96 -3.72 17.96 -3.38
C THR A 96 -4.13 16.79 -4.29
N PRO A 97 -5.22 16.94 -5.05
CA PRO A 97 -5.71 15.85 -5.88
C PRO A 97 -4.68 15.48 -6.93
N VAL A 98 -4.48 14.18 -7.10
CA VAL A 98 -3.53 13.63 -8.07
C VAL A 98 -4.24 12.60 -8.90
N LYS A 99 -3.99 12.62 -10.19
CA LYS A 99 -4.43 11.54 -11.07
C LYS A 99 -3.28 10.59 -11.30
N PHE A 100 -3.49 9.35 -10.91
CA PHE A 100 -2.55 8.30 -11.23
C PHE A 100 -2.74 7.82 -12.65
N SER A 101 -1.64 7.49 -13.31
CA SER A 101 -1.68 6.75 -14.55
C SER A 101 -2.40 5.42 -14.32
N ARG A 102 -3.03 4.86 -15.33
CA ARG A 102 -3.61 3.52 -15.28
C ARG A 102 -2.53 2.45 -15.05
N LYS A 103 -1.30 2.78 -15.39
CA LYS A 103 -0.17 1.89 -15.26
C LYS A 103 0.29 1.85 -13.81
N VAL A 104 0.24 0.69 -13.23
CA VAL A 104 0.72 0.43 -11.87
C VAL A 104 1.61 -0.79 -11.95
N ALA A 105 2.77 -0.74 -11.34
CA ALA A 105 3.61 -1.92 -11.22
C ALA A 105 3.41 -2.55 -9.84
N PHE A 106 3.34 -3.85 -9.84
CA PHE A 106 3.17 -4.64 -8.65
C PHE A 106 4.15 -5.79 -8.70
N ARG A 107 4.85 -6.03 -7.62
CA ARG A 107 5.88 -7.07 -7.57
C ARG A 107 5.93 -7.72 -6.21
N SER A 108 5.99 -9.03 -6.20
CA SER A 108 6.23 -9.79 -4.97
C SER A 108 7.70 -9.67 -4.57
N ILE A 109 7.96 -9.48 -3.29
CA ILE A 109 9.30 -9.50 -2.75
C ILE A 109 9.41 -10.73 -1.85
N GLY A 110 9.54 -11.79 -2.43
CA GLY A 110 9.76 -13.08 -1.82
C GLY A 110 9.74 -13.28 -0.34
#